data_37f594684e33bd0a47fdcedc5c74e24b
#
_entry.id   37f594684e33bd0a47fdcedc5c74e24b
#
_cell.length_a   1.000
_cell.length_b   1.000
_cell.length_c   1.000
_cell.angle_alpha   90.00
_cell.angle_beta   90.00
_cell.angle_gamma   90.00
#
_symmetry.space_group_name_H-M   'P 1'
#
loop_
_entity.id
_entity.type
_entity.pdbx_description
1 polymer ?
#
loop_
_entity_poly.entity_id
_entity_poly.type
_entity_poly.pdbx_seq_one_letter_code
_entity_poly.pdbx_strand_id
1 'polypeptide(L)'
;MLGQLIAGIAHEINTPLGAIRSSIENIAEFLQENLTKLPKTFQSIPVEYESFFITLLNSSSSSTNLLTSKEKRKLKRQLSERLEDEEIENVEDISDILIDMGAYEQIDTILPMLKAPQGKEILTLAYELGTLKTSASTIITATDRAAKIVFALKNYSHRDYTGEQEVANIIEGIETVLTLYHNKLKHGVEVIKNYGEIPSILCYADELNQVWTNLVHNALQAMDYQGTLTIDVQARSQHIVVNITDSGTGIPPEIASRIFEPFFTTKRAGEGSGLGLDIVKKIVNKHKGKIEVESVPGKTSFIVYLPIPS
;
A
#
# COMPACT_ATOMS: atom_id res chain seq x y z
N MET A 1 -7.58 10.89 27.00
CA MET A 1 -6.62 10.83 25.88
C MET A 1 -6.16 9.40 25.57
N LEU A 2 -5.66 8.62 26.54
CA LEU A 2 -5.20 7.22 26.30
C LEU A 2 -6.32 6.29 25.81
N GLY A 3 -7.53 6.37 26.34
CA GLY A 3 -8.65 5.53 25.94
C GLY A 3 -9.16 5.78 24.50
N GLN A 4 -9.13 7.01 24.02
CA GLN A 4 -9.47 7.33 22.61
C GLN A 4 -8.40 6.80 21.65
N LEU A 5 -7.15 6.79 22.08
CA LEU A 5 -6.02 6.28 21.30
C LEU A 5 -6.12 4.75 21.17
N ILE A 6 -6.42 4.04 22.26
CA ILE A 6 -6.62 2.57 22.26
C ILE A 6 -7.81 2.17 21.38
N ALA A 7 -8.91 2.91 21.44
CA ALA A 7 -10.08 2.65 20.61
C ALA A 7 -9.80 2.86 19.11
N GLY A 8 -9.06 3.92 18.75
CA GLY A 8 -8.62 4.18 17.37
C GLY A 8 -7.70 3.09 16.83
N ILE A 9 -6.75 2.64 17.64
CA ILE A 9 -5.83 1.54 17.31
C ILE A 9 -6.56 0.22 17.09
N ALA A 10 -7.47 -0.12 18.03
CA ALA A 10 -8.27 -1.34 17.91
C ALA A 10 -9.10 -1.33 16.62
N HIS A 11 -9.66 -0.19 16.24
CA HIS A 11 -10.39 -0.04 14.98
C HIS A 11 -9.48 -0.20 13.76
N GLU A 12 -8.30 0.43 13.77
CA GLU A 12 -7.33 0.34 12.68
C GLU A 12 -6.76 -1.08 12.49
N ILE A 13 -6.63 -1.89 13.55
CA ILE A 13 -6.22 -3.29 13.47
C ILE A 13 -7.39 -4.19 13.03
N ASN A 14 -8.59 -3.98 13.57
CA ASN A 14 -9.73 -4.83 13.27
C ASN A 14 -10.17 -4.73 11.80
N THR A 15 -9.98 -3.58 11.16
CA THR A 15 -10.31 -3.38 9.75
C THR A 15 -9.55 -4.35 8.83
N PRO A 16 -8.20 -4.40 8.81
CA PRO A 16 -7.47 -5.36 7.99
C PRO A 16 -7.72 -6.81 8.42
N LEU A 17 -7.88 -7.10 9.72
CA LEU A 17 -8.20 -8.45 10.18
C LEU A 17 -9.57 -8.91 9.67
N GLY A 18 -10.57 -8.04 9.63
CA GLY A 18 -11.88 -8.33 9.03
C GLY A 18 -11.78 -8.65 7.54
N ALA A 19 -11.00 -7.87 6.80
CA ALA A 19 -10.75 -8.12 5.37
C ALA A 19 -10.03 -9.47 5.13
N ILE A 20 -9.02 -9.80 5.94
CA ILE A 20 -8.33 -11.09 5.89
C ILE A 20 -9.32 -12.22 6.14
N ARG A 21 -10.12 -12.13 7.20
CA ARG A 21 -11.08 -13.15 7.58
C ARG A 21 -12.09 -13.42 6.46
N SER A 22 -12.75 -12.38 5.96
CA SER A 22 -13.72 -12.50 4.87
C SER A 22 -13.10 -13.11 3.61
N SER A 23 -11.87 -12.71 3.25
CA SER A 23 -11.16 -13.27 2.10
C SER A 23 -10.79 -14.74 2.28
N ILE A 24 -10.42 -15.17 3.51
CA ILE A 24 -10.15 -16.58 3.81
C ILE A 24 -11.43 -17.40 3.77
N GLU A 25 -12.55 -16.87 4.28
CA GLU A 25 -13.87 -17.52 4.22
C GLU A 25 -14.27 -17.77 2.75
N ASN A 26 -14.13 -16.78 1.86
CA ASN A 26 -14.40 -16.94 0.43
C ASN A 26 -13.51 -18.02 -0.22
N ILE A 27 -12.21 -18.05 0.10
CA ILE A 27 -11.28 -19.07 -0.43
C ILE A 27 -11.68 -20.47 0.08
N ALA A 28 -11.99 -20.59 1.37
CA ALA A 28 -12.36 -21.87 1.99
C ALA A 28 -13.65 -22.43 1.39
N GLU A 29 -14.67 -21.59 1.21
CA GLU A 29 -15.95 -21.96 0.58
C GLU A 29 -15.74 -22.48 -0.83
N PHE A 30 -15.00 -21.73 -1.66
CA PHE A 30 -14.68 -22.16 -3.02
C PHE A 30 -13.97 -23.53 -3.03
N LEU A 31 -12.91 -23.71 -2.23
CA LEU A 31 -12.16 -24.96 -2.18
C LEU A 31 -13.03 -26.13 -1.74
N GLN A 32 -13.93 -25.89 -0.79
CA GLN A 32 -14.82 -26.93 -0.26
C GLN A 32 -15.84 -27.37 -1.32
N GLU A 33 -16.38 -26.45 -2.11
CA GLU A 33 -17.46 -26.73 -3.05
C GLU A 33 -16.95 -27.15 -4.44
N ASN A 34 -15.83 -26.58 -4.91
CA ASN A 34 -15.42 -26.64 -6.30
C ASN A 34 -14.14 -27.44 -6.57
N LEU A 35 -13.27 -27.67 -5.57
CA LEU A 35 -11.96 -28.29 -5.80
C LEU A 35 -12.04 -29.65 -6.54
N THR A 36 -13.02 -30.47 -6.21
CA THR A 36 -13.21 -31.80 -6.84
C THR A 36 -13.85 -31.72 -8.24
N LYS A 37 -14.52 -30.61 -8.53
CA LYS A 37 -15.21 -30.39 -9.81
C LYS A 37 -14.28 -29.76 -10.85
N LEU A 38 -13.28 -28.97 -10.41
CA LEU A 38 -12.37 -28.23 -11.27
C LEU A 38 -11.80 -29.05 -12.46
N PRO A 39 -11.26 -30.28 -12.27
CA PRO A 39 -10.69 -31.02 -13.38
C PRO A 39 -11.70 -31.31 -14.51
N LYS A 40 -12.95 -31.61 -14.15
CA LYS A 40 -14.02 -31.86 -15.15
C LYS A 40 -14.43 -30.57 -15.83
N THR A 41 -14.58 -29.49 -15.09
CA THR A 41 -14.98 -28.18 -15.62
C THR A 41 -13.92 -27.64 -16.59
N PHE A 42 -12.62 -27.77 -16.25
CA PHE A 42 -11.56 -27.38 -17.18
C PHE A 42 -11.54 -28.22 -18.46
N GLN A 43 -11.79 -29.53 -18.36
CA GLN A 43 -11.88 -30.41 -19.55
C GLN A 43 -13.09 -30.10 -20.42
N SER A 44 -14.15 -29.51 -19.87
CA SER A 44 -15.34 -29.11 -20.62
C SER A 44 -15.21 -27.77 -21.34
N ILE A 45 -14.16 -26.98 -21.10
CA ILE A 45 -13.93 -25.74 -21.81
C ILE A 45 -13.40 -26.05 -23.23
N PRO A 46 -14.13 -25.71 -24.29
CA PRO A 46 -13.63 -25.88 -25.66
C PRO A 46 -12.39 -25.00 -25.89
N VAL A 47 -11.42 -25.51 -26.66
CA VAL A 47 -10.16 -24.83 -26.97
C VAL A 47 -10.40 -23.42 -27.57
N GLU A 48 -11.47 -23.28 -28.34
CA GLU A 48 -11.88 -21.99 -28.93
C GLU A 48 -12.25 -20.91 -27.90
N TYR A 49 -12.62 -21.30 -26.66
CA TYR A 49 -13.01 -20.36 -25.58
C TYR A 49 -11.92 -20.17 -24.53
N GLU A 50 -10.78 -20.85 -24.62
CA GLU A 50 -9.67 -20.66 -23.63
C GLU A 50 -9.18 -19.23 -23.61
N SER A 51 -9.08 -18.56 -24.78
CA SER A 51 -8.62 -17.16 -24.82
C SER A 51 -9.59 -16.19 -24.13
N PHE A 52 -10.90 -16.44 -24.26
CA PHE A 52 -11.93 -15.63 -23.57
C PHE A 52 -11.89 -15.86 -22.05
N PHE A 53 -11.74 -17.12 -21.64
CA PHE A 53 -11.58 -17.47 -20.22
C PHE A 53 -10.38 -16.78 -19.58
N ILE A 54 -9.21 -16.81 -20.24
CA ILE A 54 -8.00 -16.12 -19.77
C ILE A 54 -8.21 -14.59 -19.72
N THR A 55 -8.92 -14.03 -20.70
CA THR A 55 -9.25 -12.61 -20.74
C THR A 55 -10.09 -12.21 -19.54
N LEU A 56 -11.12 -12.99 -19.20
CA LEU A 56 -11.97 -12.80 -18.04
C LEU A 56 -11.20 -12.89 -16.73
N LEU A 57 -10.31 -13.88 -16.58
CA LEU A 57 -9.44 -14.00 -15.39
C LEU A 57 -8.52 -12.79 -15.17
N ASN A 58 -8.05 -12.19 -16.27
CA ASN A 58 -7.17 -11.03 -16.20
C ASN A 58 -7.93 -9.73 -15.91
N SER A 59 -9.18 -9.60 -16.37
CA SER A 59 -10.02 -8.41 -16.08
C SER A 59 -10.30 -8.25 -14.59
N SER A 60 -10.55 -9.34 -13.86
CA SER A 60 -10.76 -9.33 -12.40
C SER A 60 -9.64 -8.69 -11.59
N SER A 61 -8.43 -8.57 -12.17
CA SER A 61 -7.26 -7.98 -11.51
C SER A 61 -7.10 -6.49 -11.74
N SER A 62 -7.80 -5.95 -12.73
CA SER A 62 -7.60 -4.57 -13.23
C SER A 62 -8.67 -3.60 -12.75
N SER A 63 -9.76 -4.08 -12.14
CA SER A 63 -10.90 -3.24 -11.78
C SER A 63 -10.69 -2.48 -10.46
N THR A 64 -9.75 -1.54 -10.46
CA THR A 64 -9.60 -0.50 -9.42
C THR A 64 -10.59 0.66 -9.59
N ASN A 65 -11.42 0.67 -10.62
CA ASN A 65 -12.42 1.71 -10.80
C ASN A 65 -13.60 1.47 -9.85
N LEU A 66 -13.61 2.21 -8.74
CA LEU A 66 -14.73 2.25 -7.79
C LEU A 66 -15.93 2.94 -8.45
N LEU A 67 -16.73 2.15 -9.18
CA LEU A 67 -18.01 2.62 -9.70
C LEU A 67 -18.94 3.00 -8.54
N THR A 68 -19.57 4.16 -8.64
CA THR A 68 -20.62 4.56 -7.68
C THR A 68 -21.84 3.65 -7.84
N SER A 69 -22.66 3.54 -6.80
CA SER A 69 -23.91 2.75 -6.85
C SER A 69 -24.84 3.17 -8.00
N LYS A 70 -24.81 4.46 -8.39
CA LYS A 70 -25.59 4.98 -9.52
C LYS A 70 -25.02 4.53 -10.86
N GLU A 71 -23.69 4.53 -11.00
CA GLU A 71 -22.99 4.05 -12.20
C GLU A 71 -23.16 2.54 -12.37
N LYS A 72 -23.03 1.75 -11.30
CA LYS A 72 -23.30 0.28 -11.34
C LYS A 72 -24.71 -0.01 -11.83
N ARG A 73 -25.75 0.67 -11.31
CA ARG A 73 -27.13 0.47 -11.74
C ARG A 73 -27.34 0.82 -13.21
N LYS A 74 -26.78 1.95 -13.67
CA LYS A 74 -26.86 2.36 -15.07
C LYS A 74 -26.22 1.33 -15.98
N LEU A 75 -25.03 0.87 -15.61
CA LEU A 75 -24.25 -0.10 -16.38
C LEU A 75 -24.95 -1.46 -16.41
N LYS A 76 -25.50 -1.93 -15.28
CA LYS A 76 -26.29 -3.17 -15.22
C LYS A 76 -27.44 -3.14 -16.23
N ARG A 77 -28.21 -2.04 -16.23
CA ARG A 77 -29.33 -1.89 -17.18
C ARG A 77 -28.88 -1.94 -18.63
N GLN A 78 -27.79 -1.24 -18.99
CA GLN A 78 -27.25 -1.24 -20.36
C GLN A 78 -26.76 -2.62 -20.79
N LEU A 79 -26.09 -3.35 -19.89
CA LEU A 79 -25.64 -4.72 -20.13
C LEU A 79 -26.82 -5.67 -20.30
N SER A 80 -27.84 -5.57 -19.43
CA SER A 80 -29.03 -6.42 -19.50
C SER A 80 -29.78 -6.21 -20.82
N GLU A 81 -30.03 -4.96 -21.23
CA GLU A 81 -30.65 -4.64 -22.52
C GLU A 81 -29.85 -5.25 -23.69
N ARG A 82 -28.50 -5.13 -23.65
CA ARG A 82 -27.62 -5.69 -24.68
C ARG A 82 -27.64 -7.21 -24.73
N LEU A 83 -27.66 -7.90 -23.59
CA LEU A 83 -27.67 -9.36 -23.49
C LEU A 83 -29.06 -9.93 -23.91
N GLU A 84 -30.16 -9.21 -23.61
CA GLU A 84 -31.51 -9.54 -24.05
C GLU A 84 -31.63 -9.48 -25.60
N ASP A 85 -31.08 -8.42 -26.21
CA ASP A 85 -31.06 -8.23 -27.67
C ASP A 85 -30.32 -9.38 -28.38
N GLU A 86 -29.37 -10.02 -27.71
CA GLU A 86 -28.58 -11.14 -28.21
C GLU A 86 -29.13 -12.52 -27.81
N GLU A 87 -30.36 -12.57 -27.26
CA GLU A 87 -31.08 -13.77 -26.83
C GLU A 87 -30.33 -14.61 -25.78
N ILE A 88 -29.55 -13.99 -24.91
CA ILE A 88 -28.82 -14.65 -23.82
C ILE A 88 -29.75 -14.93 -22.66
N GLU A 89 -29.72 -16.14 -22.12
CA GLU A 89 -30.46 -16.50 -20.90
C GLU A 89 -29.71 -16.01 -19.62
N ASN A 90 -30.46 -15.88 -18.52
CA ASN A 90 -29.91 -15.47 -17.20
C ASN A 90 -29.19 -14.10 -17.21
N VAL A 91 -29.74 -13.16 -17.95
CA VAL A 91 -29.17 -11.83 -18.19
C VAL A 91 -28.78 -11.08 -16.91
N GLU A 92 -29.60 -11.16 -15.84
CA GLU A 92 -29.32 -10.47 -14.60
C GLU A 92 -28.07 -10.99 -13.89
N ASP A 93 -27.92 -12.31 -13.77
CA ASP A 93 -26.76 -12.96 -13.15
C ASP A 93 -25.47 -12.64 -13.93
N ILE A 94 -25.54 -12.76 -15.28
CA ILE A 94 -24.40 -12.49 -16.15
C ILE A 94 -23.98 -11.02 -16.06
N SER A 95 -24.95 -10.09 -16.04
CA SER A 95 -24.65 -8.68 -15.91
C SER A 95 -23.97 -8.34 -14.58
N ASP A 96 -24.43 -8.94 -13.48
CA ASP A 96 -23.81 -8.75 -12.16
C ASP A 96 -22.37 -9.28 -12.13
N ILE A 97 -22.16 -10.49 -12.66
CA ILE A 97 -20.81 -11.09 -12.75
C ILE A 97 -19.87 -10.20 -13.57
N LEU A 98 -20.29 -9.75 -14.75
CA LEU A 98 -19.47 -8.92 -15.62
C LEU A 98 -19.10 -7.58 -15.00
N ILE A 99 -20.03 -6.98 -14.24
CA ILE A 99 -19.77 -5.73 -13.52
C ILE A 99 -18.78 -5.96 -12.39
N ASP A 100 -18.97 -7.00 -11.60
CA ASP A 100 -18.12 -7.29 -10.45
C ASP A 100 -16.70 -7.73 -10.88
N MET A 101 -16.56 -8.37 -12.04
CA MET A 101 -15.27 -8.66 -12.66
C MET A 101 -14.61 -7.44 -13.33
N GLY A 102 -15.36 -6.35 -13.59
CA GLY A 102 -14.89 -5.24 -14.42
C GLY A 102 -14.76 -5.59 -15.91
N ALA A 103 -15.42 -6.66 -16.35
CA ALA A 103 -15.36 -7.19 -17.73
C ALA A 103 -16.44 -6.61 -18.66
N TYR A 104 -17.20 -5.64 -18.21
CA TYR A 104 -18.33 -5.05 -18.94
C TYR A 104 -17.94 -4.35 -20.26
N GLU A 105 -16.71 -3.81 -20.35
CA GLU A 105 -16.21 -3.21 -21.60
C GLU A 105 -15.84 -4.25 -22.66
N GLN A 106 -15.71 -5.51 -22.26
CA GLN A 106 -15.29 -6.61 -23.12
C GLN A 106 -16.46 -7.45 -23.64
N ILE A 107 -17.71 -6.99 -23.42
CA ILE A 107 -18.92 -7.76 -23.75
C ILE A 107 -18.92 -8.25 -25.20
N ASP A 108 -18.57 -7.40 -26.16
CA ASP A 108 -18.55 -7.77 -27.59
C ASP A 108 -17.53 -8.87 -27.89
N THR A 109 -16.43 -8.91 -27.13
CA THR A 109 -15.39 -9.94 -27.28
C THR A 109 -15.85 -11.29 -26.75
N ILE A 110 -16.55 -11.32 -25.60
CA ILE A 110 -16.95 -12.56 -24.92
C ILE A 110 -18.32 -13.08 -25.35
N LEU A 111 -19.09 -12.32 -26.11
CA LEU A 111 -20.43 -12.64 -26.56
C LEU A 111 -20.52 -14.01 -27.28
N PRO A 112 -19.58 -14.39 -28.18
CA PRO A 112 -19.61 -15.70 -28.81
C PRO A 112 -19.53 -16.86 -27.81
N MET A 113 -18.74 -16.69 -26.73
CA MET A 113 -18.65 -17.68 -25.65
C MET A 113 -19.95 -17.70 -24.83
N LEU A 114 -20.57 -16.56 -24.53
CA LEU A 114 -21.82 -16.49 -23.76
C LEU A 114 -23.00 -17.15 -24.49
N LYS A 115 -23.00 -17.16 -25.81
CA LYS A 115 -24.00 -17.86 -26.64
C LYS A 115 -23.82 -19.37 -26.66
N ALA A 116 -22.68 -19.89 -26.23
CA ALA A 116 -22.45 -21.33 -26.18
C ALA A 116 -23.22 -21.96 -25.01
N PRO A 117 -23.64 -23.25 -25.15
CA PRO A 117 -24.34 -23.96 -24.09
C PRO A 117 -23.62 -23.95 -22.74
N GLN A 118 -22.29 -23.95 -22.76
CA GLN A 118 -21.42 -23.90 -21.56
C GLN A 118 -21.01 -22.47 -21.15
N GLY A 119 -21.46 -21.43 -21.85
CA GLY A 119 -21.02 -20.05 -21.69
C GLY A 119 -21.19 -19.54 -20.26
N LYS A 120 -22.35 -19.80 -19.62
CA LYS A 120 -22.62 -19.45 -18.23
C LYS A 120 -21.68 -20.16 -17.27
N GLU A 121 -21.39 -21.44 -17.46
CA GLU A 121 -20.50 -22.23 -16.62
C GLU A 121 -19.06 -21.71 -16.70
N ILE A 122 -18.60 -21.39 -17.92
CA ILE A 122 -17.27 -20.82 -18.16
C ILE A 122 -17.13 -19.44 -17.48
N LEU A 123 -18.14 -18.57 -17.62
CA LEU A 123 -18.17 -17.26 -16.98
C LEU A 123 -18.16 -17.39 -15.46
N THR A 124 -19.00 -18.27 -14.90
CA THR A 124 -19.08 -18.50 -13.46
C THR A 124 -17.75 -19.00 -12.91
N LEU A 125 -17.10 -19.96 -13.57
CA LEU A 125 -15.79 -20.45 -13.18
C LEU A 125 -14.72 -19.33 -13.23
N ALA A 126 -14.73 -18.51 -14.29
CA ALA A 126 -13.82 -17.38 -14.40
C ALA A 126 -14.01 -16.37 -13.27
N TYR A 127 -15.26 -16.09 -12.90
CA TYR A 127 -15.63 -15.22 -11.77
C TYR A 127 -15.13 -15.78 -10.44
N GLU A 128 -15.40 -17.05 -10.16
CA GLU A 128 -15.00 -17.71 -8.93
C GLU A 128 -13.47 -17.72 -8.76
N LEU A 129 -12.73 -18.06 -9.81
CA LEU A 129 -11.26 -18.04 -9.80
C LEU A 129 -10.72 -16.60 -9.70
N GLY A 130 -11.37 -15.62 -10.36
CA GLY A 130 -11.06 -14.21 -10.23
C GLY A 130 -11.25 -13.70 -8.80
N THR A 131 -12.32 -14.16 -8.14
CA THR A 131 -12.60 -13.86 -6.73
C THR A 131 -11.55 -14.44 -5.81
N LEU A 132 -11.05 -15.66 -6.05
CA LEU A 132 -9.92 -16.23 -5.30
C LEU A 132 -8.65 -15.37 -5.43
N LYS A 133 -8.32 -14.94 -6.65
CA LYS A 133 -7.17 -14.11 -6.93
C LYS A 133 -7.27 -12.76 -6.20
N THR A 134 -8.46 -12.16 -6.22
CA THR A 134 -8.76 -10.90 -5.50
C THR A 134 -8.68 -11.10 -3.98
N SER A 135 -9.23 -12.19 -3.46
CA SER A 135 -9.17 -12.54 -2.04
C SER A 135 -7.72 -12.74 -1.58
N ALA A 136 -6.89 -13.45 -2.34
CA ALA A 136 -5.46 -13.61 -2.05
C ALA A 136 -4.72 -12.26 -2.03
N SER A 137 -4.96 -11.39 -3.00
CA SER A 137 -4.38 -10.04 -3.06
C SER A 137 -4.82 -9.17 -1.86
N THR A 138 -6.10 -9.27 -1.48
CA THR A 138 -6.66 -8.58 -0.32
C THR A 138 -5.99 -9.04 0.97
N ILE A 139 -5.75 -10.35 1.14
CA ILE A 139 -5.05 -10.89 2.31
C ILE A 139 -3.64 -10.31 2.41
N ILE A 140 -2.88 -10.31 1.30
CA ILE A 140 -1.52 -9.76 1.26
C ILE A 140 -1.53 -8.28 1.67
N THR A 141 -2.37 -7.47 1.03
CA THR A 141 -2.48 -6.04 1.31
C THR A 141 -2.91 -5.75 2.75
N ALA A 142 -3.89 -6.49 3.25
CA ALA A 142 -4.39 -6.34 4.61
C ALA A 142 -3.36 -6.80 5.67
N THR A 143 -2.59 -7.86 5.38
CA THR A 143 -1.50 -8.33 6.24
C THR A 143 -0.37 -7.29 6.32
N ASP A 144 0.03 -6.71 5.19
CA ASP A 144 1.02 -5.64 5.15
C ASP A 144 0.56 -4.41 5.94
N ARG A 145 -0.74 -4.09 5.85
CA ARG A 145 -1.33 -3.00 6.64
C ARG A 145 -1.30 -3.30 8.13
N ALA A 146 -1.73 -4.49 8.54
CA ALA A 146 -1.70 -4.91 9.94
C ALA A 146 -0.26 -4.89 10.49
N ALA A 147 0.72 -5.38 9.74
CA ALA A 147 2.13 -5.37 10.12
C ALA A 147 2.64 -3.93 10.33
N LYS A 148 2.28 -2.99 9.45
CA LYS A 148 2.64 -1.56 9.61
C LYS A 148 2.03 -0.95 10.88
N ILE A 149 0.76 -1.28 11.19
CA ILE A 149 0.09 -0.78 12.39
C ILE A 149 0.75 -1.36 13.65
N VAL A 150 1.02 -2.67 13.67
CA VAL A 150 1.71 -3.34 14.80
C VAL A 150 3.11 -2.78 14.98
N PHE A 151 3.85 -2.54 13.90
CA PHE A 151 5.16 -1.89 13.94
C PHE A 151 5.08 -0.48 14.52
N ALA A 152 4.12 0.34 14.05
CA ALA A 152 3.90 1.68 14.58
C ALA A 152 3.52 1.65 16.08
N LEU A 153 2.71 0.68 16.49
CA LEU A 153 2.33 0.47 17.89
C LEU A 153 3.48 0.00 18.77
N LYS A 154 4.25 -0.97 18.29
CA LYS A 154 5.46 -1.42 18.99
C LYS A 154 6.36 -0.21 19.27
N ASN A 155 6.54 0.64 18.30
CA ASN A 155 7.36 1.84 18.41
C ASN A 155 6.73 2.95 19.27
N TYR A 156 5.39 3.00 19.35
CA TYR A 156 4.66 3.91 20.25
C TYR A 156 4.61 3.39 21.70
N SER A 157 4.46 2.07 21.87
CA SER A 157 4.37 1.40 23.20
C SER A 157 5.73 1.26 23.89
N HIS A 158 6.82 1.29 23.16
CA HIS A 158 8.17 1.25 23.72
C HIS A 158 8.57 2.58 24.37
N ARG A 159 7.76 3.02 25.34
CA ARG A 159 8.16 4.01 26.34
C ARG A 159 9.28 3.51 27.26
N ASP A 160 9.52 2.19 27.25
CA ASP A 160 10.45 1.49 28.13
C ASP A 160 11.52 0.68 27.37
N TYR A 161 12.00 1.17 26.20
CA TYR A 161 13.33 0.75 25.79
C TYR A 161 14.32 1.41 26.75
N THR A 162 14.83 0.63 27.68
CA THR A 162 16.13 0.86 28.30
C THR A 162 17.21 0.60 27.25
N GLY A 163 17.05 1.19 26.05
CA GLY A 163 18.09 1.25 25.07
C GLY A 163 19.19 2.07 25.69
N GLU A 164 20.33 1.48 25.90
CA GLU A 164 21.51 2.23 26.31
C GLU A 164 21.93 3.12 25.14
N GLN A 165 22.35 4.34 25.45
CA GLN A 165 22.97 5.18 24.44
C GLN A 165 24.30 4.55 24.07
N GLU A 166 24.56 4.47 22.79
CA GLU A 166 25.82 3.99 22.24
C GLU A 166 26.46 5.04 21.35
N VAL A 167 27.79 4.96 21.21
CA VAL A 167 28.51 5.81 20.26
C VAL A 167 28.33 5.24 18.87
N ALA A 168 27.55 5.91 18.03
CA ALA A 168 27.20 5.43 16.71
C ALA A 168 27.52 6.46 15.61
N ASN A 169 27.79 5.95 14.42
CA ASN A 169 27.91 6.74 13.20
C ASN A 169 26.56 6.81 12.49
N ILE A 170 26.05 8.01 12.31
CA ILE A 170 24.73 8.27 11.70
C ILE A 170 24.66 7.76 10.25
N ILE A 171 25.76 7.84 9.50
CA ILE A 171 25.80 7.35 8.10
C ILE A 171 25.59 5.85 8.04
N GLU A 172 26.15 5.08 8.97
CA GLU A 172 25.97 3.61 9.01
C GLU A 172 24.51 3.21 9.21
N GLY A 173 23.80 3.96 10.09
CA GLY A 173 22.36 3.77 10.28
C GLY A 173 21.55 4.05 9.02
N ILE A 174 21.86 5.13 8.30
CA ILE A 174 21.23 5.47 7.02
C ILE A 174 21.50 4.40 5.97
N GLU A 175 22.74 3.94 5.84
CA GLU A 175 23.12 2.88 4.89
C GLU A 175 22.40 1.54 5.19
N THR A 176 22.23 1.22 6.47
CA THR A 176 21.42 0.06 6.89
C THR A 176 19.99 0.17 6.39
N VAL A 177 19.36 1.33 6.53
CA VAL A 177 18.00 1.57 6.02
C VAL A 177 17.95 1.49 4.50
N LEU A 178 18.89 2.10 3.79
CA LEU A 178 18.94 2.01 2.32
C LEU A 178 19.12 0.58 1.83
N THR A 179 19.89 -0.23 2.55
CA THR A 179 20.06 -1.67 2.25
C THR A 179 18.74 -2.43 2.41
N LEU A 180 17.97 -2.16 3.48
CA LEU A 180 16.65 -2.77 3.69
C LEU A 180 15.65 -2.39 2.59
N TYR A 181 15.76 -1.17 2.05
CA TYR A 181 14.91 -0.68 0.96
C TYR A 181 15.47 -0.97 -0.44
N HIS A 182 16.61 -1.65 -0.57
CA HIS A 182 17.29 -1.90 -1.85
C HIS A 182 16.35 -2.42 -2.94
N ASN A 183 15.49 -3.39 -2.63
CA ASN A 183 14.54 -3.95 -3.60
C ASN A 183 13.51 -2.95 -4.11
N LYS A 184 13.14 -1.95 -3.31
CA LYS A 184 12.21 -0.89 -3.70
C LYS A 184 12.90 0.26 -4.43
N LEU A 185 14.16 0.50 -4.13
CA LEU A 185 14.98 1.54 -4.74
C LEU A 185 15.43 1.17 -6.16
N LYS A 186 15.87 -0.07 -6.39
CA LYS A 186 16.54 -0.52 -7.62
C LYS A 186 15.69 -0.42 -8.90
N HIS A 187 14.37 -0.28 -8.81
CA HIS A 187 13.46 -0.34 -9.94
C HIS A 187 12.87 1.00 -10.39
N GLY A 188 13.46 2.13 -9.98
CA GLY A 188 12.94 3.43 -10.44
C GLY A 188 13.41 4.64 -9.62
N VAL A 189 14.22 4.42 -8.57
CA VAL A 189 14.72 5.52 -7.74
C VAL A 189 16.23 5.64 -7.87
N GLU A 190 16.68 6.80 -8.33
CA GLU A 190 18.09 7.18 -8.27
C GLU A 190 18.43 7.67 -6.86
N VAL A 191 19.43 7.05 -6.21
CA VAL A 191 19.87 7.45 -4.88
C VAL A 191 21.18 8.21 -4.98
N ILE A 192 21.14 9.51 -4.62
CA ILE A 192 22.33 10.38 -4.57
C ILE A 192 22.77 10.53 -3.12
N LYS A 193 24.03 10.24 -2.83
CA LYS A 193 24.60 10.26 -1.48
C LYS A 193 25.74 11.28 -1.42
N ASN A 194 25.57 12.29 -0.57
CA ASN A 194 26.57 13.35 -0.35
C ASN A 194 26.96 13.33 1.13
N TYR A 195 27.91 12.46 1.49
CA TYR A 195 28.36 12.28 2.85
C TYR A 195 29.65 13.04 3.10
N GLY A 196 29.59 14.00 4.03
CA GLY A 196 30.78 14.65 4.59
C GLY A 196 31.37 13.88 5.77
N GLU A 197 32.52 14.31 6.23
CA GLU A 197 33.09 13.79 7.46
C GLU A 197 32.25 14.25 8.67
N ILE A 198 31.80 13.30 9.48
CA ILE A 198 31.03 13.53 10.70
C ILE A 198 31.62 12.75 11.86
N PRO A 199 31.56 13.28 13.09
CA PRO A 199 31.91 12.52 14.28
C PRO A 199 30.83 11.48 14.62
N SER A 200 31.21 10.41 15.29
CA SER A 200 30.23 9.54 15.97
C SER A 200 29.66 10.29 17.19
N ILE A 201 28.38 10.07 17.48
CA ILE A 201 27.69 10.69 18.60
C ILE A 201 27.07 9.66 19.54
N LEU A 202 26.94 10.00 20.81
CA LEU A 202 26.22 9.20 21.79
C LEU A 202 24.71 9.34 21.54
N CYS A 203 24.07 8.28 21.10
CA CYS A 203 22.66 8.31 20.69
C CYS A 203 21.96 6.97 20.91
N TYR A 204 20.66 6.95 20.78
CA TYR A 204 19.86 5.71 20.66
C TYR A 204 19.83 5.31 19.18
N ALA A 205 20.81 4.52 18.72
CA ALA A 205 21.00 4.22 17.31
C ALA A 205 19.78 3.57 16.66
N ASP A 206 19.12 2.64 17.33
CA ASP A 206 17.89 1.99 16.85
C ASP A 206 16.75 2.99 16.64
N GLU A 207 16.61 3.96 17.53
CA GLU A 207 15.59 5.01 17.40
C GLU A 207 15.90 5.93 16.20
N LEU A 208 17.17 6.29 16.00
CA LEU A 208 17.56 7.07 14.83
C LEU A 208 17.39 6.26 13.53
N ASN A 209 17.64 4.96 13.52
CA ASN A 209 17.33 4.10 12.37
C ASN A 209 15.84 4.13 12.03
N GLN A 210 14.98 4.27 13.04
CA GLN A 210 13.55 4.46 12.81
C GLN A 210 13.24 5.84 12.20
N VAL A 211 13.95 6.90 12.58
CA VAL A 211 13.82 8.21 11.91
C VAL A 211 14.11 8.07 10.42
N TRP A 212 15.26 7.48 10.08
CA TRP A 212 15.67 7.30 8.69
C TRP A 212 14.69 6.42 7.92
N THR A 213 14.23 5.34 8.52
CA THR A 213 13.21 4.45 7.93
C THR A 213 11.94 5.20 7.57
N ASN A 214 11.40 6.02 8.49
CA ASN A 214 10.18 6.78 8.25
C ASN A 214 10.37 7.84 7.17
N LEU A 215 11.48 8.57 7.18
CA LEU A 215 11.74 9.62 6.19
C LEU A 215 11.98 9.03 4.79
N VAL A 216 12.81 7.98 4.66
CA VAL A 216 13.04 7.27 3.39
C VAL A 216 11.74 6.67 2.86
N HIS A 217 10.94 6.03 3.72
CA HIS A 217 9.67 5.46 3.31
C HIS A 217 8.68 6.53 2.79
N ASN A 218 8.59 7.68 3.48
CA ASN A 218 7.75 8.78 3.04
C ASN A 218 8.21 9.36 1.70
N ALA A 219 9.51 9.53 1.51
CA ALA A 219 10.10 9.98 0.26
C ALA A 219 9.75 9.05 -0.91
N LEU A 220 9.94 7.73 -0.73
CA LEU A 220 9.60 6.73 -1.74
C LEU A 220 8.12 6.75 -2.12
N GLN A 221 7.24 6.91 -1.14
CA GLN A 221 5.80 7.00 -1.40
C GLN A 221 5.41 8.31 -2.10
N ALA A 222 6.05 9.44 -1.76
CA ALA A 222 5.79 10.73 -2.41
C ALA A 222 6.21 10.74 -3.89
N MET A 223 7.18 9.90 -4.24
CA MET A 223 7.67 9.70 -5.61
C MET A 223 6.96 8.58 -6.37
N ASP A 224 5.99 7.89 -5.76
CA ASP A 224 5.40 6.65 -6.31
C ASP A 224 6.47 5.63 -6.76
N TYR A 225 7.54 5.53 -5.98
CA TYR A 225 8.71 4.67 -6.21
C TYR A 225 9.47 4.96 -7.53
N GLN A 226 9.34 6.18 -8.08
CA GLN A 226 10.05 6.64 -9.27
C GLN A 226 10.54 8.08 -9.08
N GLY A 227 11.85 8.32 -9.21
CA GLY A 227 12.43 9.65 -9.04
C GLY A 227 13.81 9.64 -8.41
N THR A 228 14.17 10.73 -7.74
CA THR A 228 15.50 10.92 -7.14
C THR A 228 15.37 11.12 -5.63
N LEU A 229 16.08 10.30 -4.87
CA LEU A 229 16.26 10.43 -3.42
C LEU A 229 17.68 10.92 -3.15
N THR A 230 17.82 12.14 -2.64
CA THR A 230 19.13 12.70 -2.27
C THR A 230 19.29 12.71 -0.75
N ILE A 231 20.43 12.23 -0.27
CA ILE A 231 20.75 12.20 1.15
C ILE A 231 22.07 12.95 1.38
N ASP A 232 21.98 14.08 2.05
CA ASP A 232 23.14 14.88 2.42
C ASP A 232 23.39 14.76 3.92
N VAL A 233 24.62 14.45 4.32
CA VAL A 233 25.03 14.37 5.74
C VAL A 233 26.28 15.19 5.93
N GLN A 234 26.23 16.18 6.83
CA GLN A 234 27.35 17.09 7.09
C GLN A 234 27.44 17.48 8.56
N ALA A 235 28.64 17.70 9.04
CA ALA A 235 28.85 18.38 10.32
C ALA A 235 28.80 19.91 10.09
N ARG A 236 27.91 20.62 10.77
CA ARG A 236 27.82 22.08 10.74
C ARG A 236 27.83 22.64 12.16
N SER A 237 28.87 23.38 12.49
CA SER A 237 29.04 23.94 13.82
C SER A 237 28.96 22.87 14.92
N GLN A 238 27.89 22.85 15.70
CA GLN A 238 27.66 21.92 16.81
C GLN A 238 26.61 20.85 16.50
N HIS A 239 26.28 20.65 15.20
CA HIS A 239 25.24 19.70 14.81
C HIS A 239 25.71 18.82 13.64
N ILE A 240 25.29 17.57 13.64
CA ILE A 240 25.21 16.77 12.43
C ILE A 240 23.87 17.12 11.77
N VAL A 241 23.94 17.53 10.51
CA VAL A 241 22.77 17.87 9.70
C VAL A 241 22.57 16.77 8.68
N VAL A 242 21.42 16.11 8.75
CA VAL A 242 20.97 15.11 7.78
C VAL A 242 19.82 15.69 6.98
N ASN A 243 19.99 15.79 5.67
CA ASN A 243 18.94 16.25 4.77
C ASN A 243 18.52 15.10 3.86
N ILE A 244 17.25 14.72 3.88
CA ILE A 244 16.66 13.72 3.02
C ILE A 244 15.69 14.42 2.09
N THR A 245 16.03 14.46 0.80
CA THR A 245 15.29 15.18 -0.24
C THR A 245 14.73 14.19 -1.24
N ASP A 246 13.44 14.30 -1.55
CA ASP A 246 12.76 13.57 -2.61
C ASP A 246 12.29 14.49 -3.75
N SER A 247 12.15 13.91 -4.94
CA SER A 247 11.62 14.59 -6.12
C SER A 247 10.10 14.38 -6.29
N GLY A 248 9.39 14.08 -5.21
CA GLY A 248 7.98 13.72 -5.21
C GLY A 248 7.03 14.90 -5.41
N THR A 249 5.75 14.65 -5.16
CA THR A 249 4.65 15.61 -5.42
C THR A 249 4.70 16.87 -4.57
N GLY A 250 5.49 16.88 -3.49
CA GLY A 250 5.56 17.98 -2.54
C GLY A 250 4.47 17.94 -1.47
N ILE A 251 4.56 18.87 -0.53
CA ILE A 251 3.61 19.06 0.58
C ILE A 251 2.95 20.43 0.41
N PRO A 252 1.62 20.48 0.25
CA PRO A 252 0.91 21.75 0.18
C PRO A 252 1.13 22.62 1.43
N PRO A 253 1.34 23.94 1.28
CA PRO A 253 1.61 24.85 2.40
C PRO A 253 0.55 24.80 3.51
N GLU A 254 -0.72 24.55 3.14
CA GLU A 254 -1.87 24.53 4.04
C GLU A 254 -1.79 23.41 5.07
N ILE A 255 -1.07 22.33 4.75
CA ILE A 255 -0.93 21.17 5.63
C ILE A 255 0.46 21.05 6.26
N ALA A 256 1.45 21.83 5.83
CA ALA A 256 2.84 21.73 6.26
C ALA A 256 3.02 21.83 7.78
N SER A 257 2.21 22.64 8.45
CA SER A 257 2.23 22.78 9.92
C SER A 257 1.67 21.54 10.65
N ARG A 258 0.84 20.74 9.98
CA ARG A 258 0.09 19.63 10.55
C ARG A 258 0.72 18.26 10.31
N ILE A 259 1.67 18.13 9.41
CA ILE A 259 2.26 16.83 9.02
C ILE A 259 2.92 16.08 10.18
N PHE A 260 3.27 16.80 11.27
CA PHE A 260 3.83 16.22 12.49
C PHE A 260 2.77 15.93 13.57
N GLU A 261 1.49 16.19 13.31
CA GLU A 261 0.39 15.83 14.22
C GLU A 261 0.15 14.32 14.19
N PRO A 262 -0.09 13.67 15.34
CA PRO A 262 -0.43 12.25 15.36
C PRO A 262 -1.67 11.94 14.50
N PHE A 263 -1.62 10.85 13.73
CA PHE A 263 -2.69 10.38 12.85
C PHE A 263 -3.01 11.30 11.65
N PHE A 264 -2.27 12.37 11.44
CA PHE A 264 -2.44 13.19 10.27
C PHE A 264 -1.89 12.48 9.03
N THR A 265 -2.73 12.29 8.01
CA THR A 265 -2.34 11.69 6.73
C THR A 265 -3.21 12.27 5.60
N THR A 266 -2.59 12.48 4.45
CA THR A 266 -3.27 12.84 3.19
C THR A 266 -3.50 11.62 2.29
N LYS A 267 -3.02 10.44 2.72
CA LYS A 267 -3.14 9.19 1.96
C LYS A 267 -4.53 8.60 2.13
N ARG A 268 -4.92 7.75 1.16
CA ARG A 268 -6.19 7.05 1.23
C ARG A 268 -6.27 6.21 2.50
N ALA A 269 -7.48 5.99 2.99
CA ALA A 269 -7.71 5.15 4.16
C ALA A 269 -7.01 3.80 3.99
N GLY A 270 -6.03 3.51 4.86
CA GLY A 270 -5.24 2.28 4.83
C GLY A 270 -3.83 2.37 4.24
N GLU A 271 -3.48 3.42 3.55
CA GLU A 271 -2.14 3.60 2.95
C GLU A 271 -1.15 4.32 3.88
N GLY A 272 -1.66 5.06 4.86
CA GLY A 272 -0.84 5.76 5.84
C GLY A 272 -1.42 5.70 7.25
N SER A 273 -0.60 5.39 8.27
CA SER A 273 -1.00 5.41 9.68
C SER A 273 -1.08 6.83 10.28
N GLY A 274 -0.49 7.82 9.60
CA GLY A 274 -0.35 9.18 10.13
C GLY A 274 0.55 9.31 11.37
N LEU A 275 1.30 8.26 11.74
CA LEU A 275 2.16 8.24 12.94
C LEU A 275 3.65 8.44 12.62
N GLY A 276 4.07 8.23 11.36
CA GLY A 276 5.49 8.20 11.01
C GLY A 276 6.24 9.49 11.33
N LEU A 277 5.70 10.65 10.96
CA LEU A 277 6.36 11.94 11.20
C LEU A 277 6.24 12.42 12.66
N ASP A 278 5.17 12.07 13.38
CA ASP A 278 5.06 12.30 14.82
C ASP A 278 6.15 11.52 15.59
N ILE A 279 6.38 10.25 15.20
CA ILE A 279 7.46 9.42 15.76
C ILE A 279 8.81 10.04 15.47
N VAL A 280 9.07 10.46 14.23
CA VAL A 280 10.32 11.16 13.86
C VAL A 280 10.56 12.37 14.75
N LYS A 281 9.55 13.24 14.89
CA LYS A 281 9.66 14.44 15.73
C LYS A 281 9.95 14.11 17.20
N LYS A 282 9.31 13.07 17.75
CA LYS A 282 9.53 12.62 19.14
C LYS A 282 10.95 12.10 19.35
N ILE A 283 11.45 11.27 18.44
CA ILE A 283 12.80 10.71 18.53
C ILE A 283 13.85 11.82 18.39
N VAL A 284 13.71 12.70 17.41
CA VAL A 284 14.63 13.83 17.23
C VAL A 284 14.65 14.74 18.46
N ASN A 285 13.49 15.05 19.04
CA ASN A 285 13.39 15.84 20.27
C ASN A 285 14.04 15.12 21.46
N LYS A 286 13.91 13.78 21.58
CA LYS A 286 14.59 12.97 22.61
C LYS A 286 16.12 13.11 22.55
N HIS A 287 16.66 13.25 21.33
CA HIS A 287 18.06 13.50 21.07
C HIS A 287 18.45 14.98 21.17
N LYS A 288 17.57 15.84 21.70
CA LYS A 288 17.76 17.30 21.79
C LYS A 288 18.04 17.95 20.42
N GLY A 289 17.59 17.28 19.36
CA GLY A 289 17.71 17.73 17.99
C GLY A 289 16.49 18.54 17.53
N LYS A 290 16.50 18.92 16.26
CA LYS A 290 15.43 19.65 15.58
C LYS A 290 15.15 19.00 14.23
N ILE A 291 13.88 18.98 13.78
CA ILE A 291 13.51 18.63 12.42
C ILE A 291 12.78 19.79 11.75
N GLU A 292 13.13 20.06 10.51
CA GLU A 292 12.50 21.04 9.64
C GLU A 292 12.06 20.39 8.33
N VAL A 293 11.14 21.04 7.63
CA VAL A 293 10.69 20.62 6.32
C VAL A 293 10.63 21.81 5.38
N GLU A 294 11.17 21.64 4.19
CA GLU A 294 11.05 22.57 3.08
C GLU A 294 10.44 21.81 1.92
N SER A 295 9.34 22.31 1.35
CA SER A 295 8.66 21.59 0.30
C SER A 295 8.05 22.52 -0.73
N VAL A 296 8.27 22.14 -1.98
CA VAL A 296 7.62 22.68 -3.18
C VAL A 296 7.27 21.49 -4.09
N PRO A 297 6.35 21.63 -5.03
CA PRO A 297 6.09 20.59 -6.01
C PRO A 297 7.37 20.13 -6.72
N GLY A 298 7.64 18.83 -6.71
CA GLY A 298 8.86 18.26 -7.28
C GLY A 298 10.07 18.23 -6.33
N LYS A 299 9.94 18.73 -5.11
CA LYS A 299 11.05 18.70 -4.14
C LYS A 299 10.54 18.82 -2.71
N THR A 300 10.75 17.79 -1.89
CA THR A 300 10.56 17.87 -0.43
C THR A 300 11.85 17.52 0.27
N SER A 301 12.26 18.34 1.22
CA SER A 301 13.48 18.15 2.03
C SER A 301 13.11 18.10 3.50
N PHE A 302 13.40 16.99 4.17
CA PHE A 302 13.37 16.90 5.63
C PHE A 302 14.78 17.06 6.17
N ILE A 303 14.97 18.04 7.04
CA ILE A 303 16.28 18.43 7.58
C ILE A 303 16.29 18.13 9.08
N VAL A 304 17.14 17.18 9.48
CA VAL A 304 17.30 16.74 10.86
C VAL A 304 18.62 17.26 11.40
N TYR A 305 18.56 17.96 12.52
CA TYR A 305 19.71 18.50 13.26
C TYR A 305 19.93 17.67 14.53
N LEU A 306 21.06 17.03 14.67
CA LEU A 306 21.45 16.29 15.86
C LEU A 306 22.65 16.95 16.52
N PRO A 307 22.60 17.29 17.83
CA PRO A 307 23.70 17.97 18.48
C PRO A 307 24.94 17.07 18.58
N ILE A 308 26.10 17.63 18.33
CA ILE A 308 27.40 17.00 18.60
C ILE A 308 27.75 17.32 20.06
N PRO A 309 27.89 16.30 20.95
CA PRO A 309 28.36 16.54 22.31
C PRO A 309 29.69 17.27 22.29
N SER A 310 29.80 18.31 23.10
CA SER A 310 31.07 19.08 23.30
C SER A 310 32.07 18.29 24.13
#